data_070f5ffc94e754b51e3fa402e139bb97
#
_entry.id   070f5ffc94e754b51e3fa402e139bb97
#
_cell.length_a   1.000
_cell.length_b   1.000
_cell.length_c   1.000
_cell.angle_alpha   90.00
_cell.angle_beta   90.00
_cell.angle_gamma   90.00
#
_symmetry.space_group_name_H-M   'P 1'
#
loop_
_entity.id
_entity.type
_entity.pdbx_description
1 polymer ?
#
loop_
_entity_poly.entity_id
_entity_poly.type
_entity_poly.pdbx_seq_one_letter_code
_entity_poly.pdbx_strand_id
1 'polypeptide(L)'
;MKTLLINCAAALCLLLTGCDAGQAREETIPAPLTGIDHLADHLSVQEFWVNGTSGHQAGGGGSVVCCVKLPQQWHSGLTVVVGWGVTNWRDCTWESHERRVPVERYDEVGSLYVHFLSDGRVRVVSSNISPGYSNEDYAGPHDPIPSKTPYEKYGTWSPRCPVGAKPVLTESLDE
;
A
#
# COMPACT_ATOMS: atom_id res chain seq x y z
N MET A 1 -9.77 24.97 -63.00
CA MET A 1 -9.36 25.36 -61.65
C MET A 1 -10.31 24.93 -60.52
N LYS A 2 -11.62 24.82 -60.70
CA LYS A 2 -12.60 24.44 -59.66
C LYS A 2 -12.57 22.96 -59.26
N THR A 3 -12.24 22.06 -60.19
CA THR A 3 -12.17 20.60 -59.93
C THR A 3 -10.93 20.16 -59.11
N LEU A 4 -9.86 20.90 -59.18
CA LEU A 4 -8.62 20.60 -58.43
C LEU A 4 -8.74 20.90 -56.93
N LEU A 5 -9.51 21.92 -56.55
CA LEU A 5 -9.73 22.33 -55.14
C LEU A 5 -10.65 21.37 -54.40
N ILE A 6 -11.58 20.71 -55.07
CA ILE A 6 -12.52 19.74 -54.47
C ILE A 6 -11.78 18.44 -54.06
N ASN A 7 -10.82 17.99 -54.88
CA ASN A 7 -10.03 16.80 -54.61
C ASN A 7 -9.04 16.99 -53.44
N CYS A 8 -8.51 18.18 -53.21
CA CYS A 8 -7.64 18.46 -52.05
C CYS A 8 -8.42 18.49 -50.73
N ALA A 9 -9.67 18.97 -50.74
CA ALA A 9 -10.51 18.98 -49.53
C ALA A 9 -10.92 17.56 -49.07
N ALA A 10 -11.20 16.66 -50.04
CA ALA A 10 -11.54 15.27 -49.74
C ALA A 10 -10.35 14.46 -49.20
N ALA A 11 -9.14 14.73 -49.69
CA ALA A 11 -7.93 14.08 -49.22
C ALA A 11 -7.49 14.52 -47.79
N LEU A 12 -7.82 15.77 -47.42
CA LEU A 12 -7.47 16.29 -46.08
C LEU A 12 -8.40 15.75 -44.98
N CYS A 13 -9.67 15.42 -45.29
CA CYS A 13 -10.59 14.84 -44.32
C CYS A 13 -10.27 13.40 -43.97
N LEU A 14 -9.55 12.66 -44.80
CA LEU A 14 -9.15 11.25 -44.52
C LEU A 14 -7.96 11.12 -43.57
N LEU A 15 -7.24 12.19 -43.30
CA LEU A 15 -6.07 12.17 -42.38
C LEU A 15 -6.46 12.46 -40.92
N LEU A 16 -7.73 12.78 -40.62
CA LEU A 16 -8.21 13.09 -39.28
C LEU A 16 -8.90 11.92 -38.57
N THR A 17 -8.98 10.74 -39.20
CA THR A 17 -9.31 9.51 -38.45
C THR A 17 -8.08 9.02 -37.72
N GLY A 18 -7.57 9.87 -36.80
CA GLY A 18 -6.61 9.45 -35.78
C GLY A 18 -7.27 8.31 -35.01
N CYS A 19 -6.69 7.12 -35.11
CA CYS A 19 -7.01 6.01 -34.22
C CYS A 19 -6.91 6.53 -32.78
N ASP A 20 -8.04 6.81 -32.19
CA ASP A 20 -8.18 6.72 -30.75
C ASP A 20 -7.97 5.23 -30.44
N ALA A 21 -6.71 4.84 -30.33
CA ALA A 21 -6.32 3.57 -29.77
C ALA A 21 -6.77 3.65 -28.33
N GLY A 22 -8.06 3.34 -28.11
CA GLY A 22 -8.64 3.27 -26.79
C GLY A 22 -7.71 2.44 -25.94
N GLN A 23 -6.98 3.09 -25.05
CA GLN A 23 -6.22 2.38 -24.03
C GLN A 23 -7.25 1.49 -23.34
N ALA A 24 -7.14 0.19 -23.57
CA ALA A 24 -7.97 -0.79 -22.89
C ALA A 24 -7.81 -0.48 -21.40
N ARG A 25 -8.88 0.02 -20.78
CA ARG A 25 -8.86 0.35 -19.35
C ARG A 25 -8.58 -0.95 -18.62
N GLU A 26 -7.45 -0.99 -17.96
CA GLU A 26 -7.05 -2.16 -17.19
C GLU A 26 -8.17 -2.50 -16.20
N GLU A 27 -8.67 -3.73 -16.27
CA GLU A 27 -9.68 -4.22 -15.36
C GLU A 27 -9.10 -4.34 -13.96
N THR A 28 -9.74 -3.71 -12.96
CA THR A 28 -9.27 -3.72 -11.58
C THR A 28 -10.28 -4.38 -10.66
N ILE A 29 -9.76 -5.12 -9.69
CA ILE A 29 -10.53 -5.82 -8.65
C ILE A 29 -10.32 -5.10 -7.31
N PRO A 30 -11.38 -4.84 -6.53
CA PRO A 30 -11.25 -4.30 -5.18
C PRO A 30 -10.68 -5.36 -4.23
N ALA A 31 -9.50 -5.10 -3.67
CA ALA A 31 -8.81 -5.95 -2.69
C ALA A 31 -9.05 -5.41 -1.28
N PRO A 32 -9.60 -6.20 -0.35
CA PRO A 32 -9.63 -5.84 1.07
C PRO A 32 -8.22 -5.60 1.60
N LEU A 33 -8.05 -4.60 2.48
CA LEU A 33 -6.74 -4.14 2.96
C LEU A 33 -6.54 -4.50 4.43
N THR A 34 -5.37 -5.04 4.77
CA THR A 34 -4.97 -5.41 6.12
C THR A 34 -3.50 -5.11 6.35
N GLY A 35 -3.16 -4.49 7.49
CA GLY A 35 -1.79 -4.24 7.92
C GLY A 35 -1.30 -5.28 8.94
N ILE A 36 -0.08 -5.77 8.75
CA ILE A 36 0.60 -6.70 9.65
C ILE A 36 1.85 -6.02 10.21
N ASP A 37 1.92 -5.92 11.52
CA ASP A 37 2.96 -5.21 12.23
C ASP A 37 3.94 -6.18 12.89
N HIS A 38 5.13 -6.33 12.29
CA HIS A 38 6.23 -7.16 12.81
C HIS A 38 7.27 -6.37 13.61
N LEU A 39 7.04 -5.06 13.84
CA LEU A 39 7.98 -4.23 14.57
C LEU A 39 8.11 -4.72 16.03
N ALA A 40 9.16 -4.30 16.72
CA ALA A 40 9.37 -4.61 18.13
C ALA A 40 8.19 -4.15 19.01
N ASP A 41 8.04 -4.74 20.19
CA ASP A 41 6.91 -4.55 21.12
C ASP A 41 6.64 -3.09 21.55
N HIS A 42 7.69 -2.27 21.57
CA HIS A 42 7.59 -0.83 21.91
C HIS A 42 7.25 0.08 20.72
N LEU A 43 7.20 -0.48 19.52
CA LEU A 43 6.84 0.22 18.29
C LEU A 43 5.47 -0.25 17.82
N SER A 44 4.71 0.63 17.21
CA SER A 44 3.47 0.23 16.54
C SER A 44 3.14 1.13 15.36
N VAL A 45 2.64 0.50 14.28
CA VAL A 45 2.09 1.21 13.13
C VAL A 45 0.66 1.61 13.49
N GLN A 46 0.47 2.88 13.89
CA GLN A 46 -0.81 3.40 14.36
C GLN A 46 -1.77 3.73 13.22
N GLU A 47 -1.22 4.05 12.07
CA GLU A 47 -1.98 4.33 10.86
C GLU A 47 -1.16 3.95 9.64
N PHE A 48 -1.83 3.50 8.59
CA PHE A 48 -1.21 3.32 7.28
C PHE A 48 -2.24 3.52 6.18
N TRP A 49 -1.76 3.75 4.97
CA TRP A 49 -2.58 3.87 3.77
C TRP A 49 -1.88 3.27 2.57
N VAL A 50 -2.67 2.83 1.59
CA VAL A 50 -2.19 2.32 0.31
C VAL A 50 -2.91 3.03 -0.82
N ASN A 51 -2.17 3.73 -1.68
CA ASN A 51 -2.74 4.55 -2.77
C ASN A 51 -3.88 5.48 -2.28
N GLY A 52 -3.74 6.06 -1.07
CA GLY A 52 -4.72 6.92 -0.44
C GLY A 52 -5.89 6.22 0.28
N THR A 53 -5.98 4.89 0.20
CA THR A 53 -6.97 4.12 0.99
C THR A 53 -6.40 3.86 2.38
N SER A 54 -7.08 4.35 3.43
CA SER A 54 -6.66 4.10 4.81
C SER A 54 -6.87 2.64 5.20
N GLY A 55 -5.83 2.04 5.79
CA GLY A 55 -5.88 0.71 6.42
C GLY A 55 -6.05 0.76 7.94
N HIS A 56 -6.18 1.96 8.50
CA HIS A 56 -6.18 2.22 9.94
C HIS A 56 -4.89 1.75 10.61
N GLN A 57 -4.98 1.06 11.73
CA GLN A 57 -3.84 0.54 12.47
C GLN A 57 -3.42 -0.84 11.92
N ALA A 58 -2.12 -1.05 11.76
CA ALA A 58 -1.60 -2.39 11.52
C ALA A 58 -1.51 -3.18 12.84
N GLY A 59 -1.75 -4.48 12.76
CA GLY A 59 -1.74 -5.37 13.92
C GLY A 59 -1.39 -6.80 13.54
N GLY A 60 -2.09 -7.78 14.13
CA GLY A 60 -1.92 -9.20 13.84
C GLY A 60 -2.70 -9.74 12.64
N GLY A 61 -3.31 -8.88 11.82
CA GLY A 61 -4.04 -9.28 10.62
C GLY A 61 -5.55 -9.45 10.80
N GLY A 62 -6.09 -9.09 11.96
CA GLY A 62 -7.52 -9.25 12.26
C GLY A 62 -8.43 -8.10 11.79
N SER A 63 -7.88 -6.95 11.44
CA SER A 63 -8.64 -5.80 10.97
C SER A 63 -8.60 -5.72 9.44
N VAL A 64 -9.75 -5.62 8.82
CA VAL A 64 -9.92 -5.57 7.36
C VAL A 64 -10.68 -4.30 6.99
N VAL A 65 -10.16 -3.56 6.04
CA VAL A 65 -10.80 -2.35 5.49
C VAL A 65 -11.01 -2.52 3.98
N CYS A 66 -12.07 -1.99 3.44
CA CYS A 66 -12.28 -1.97 1.99
C CYS A 66 -11.79 -0.65 1.40
N CYS A 67 -11.32 -0.60 0.21
CA CYS A 67 -10.62 -1.61 -0.62
C CYS A 67 -9.60 -0.86 -1.47
N VAL A 68 -8.48 -1.47 -1.76
CA VAL A 68 -7.51 -0.98 -2.75
C VAL A 68 -7.82 -1.64 -4.10
N LYS A 69 -7.76 -0.88 -5.19
CA LYS A 69 -7.95 -1.44 -6.53
C LYS A 69 -6.62 -1.99 -7.04
N LEU A 70 -6.62 -3.27 -7.37
CA LEU A 70 -5.50 -3.94 -8.03
C LEU A 70 -5.87 -4.37 -9.44
N PRO A 71 -4.93 -4.39 -10.40
CA PRO A 71 -5.14 -5.02 -11.69
C PRO A 71 -5.63 -6.46 -11.53
N GLN A 72 -6.58 -6.90 -12.36
CA GLN A 72 -7.03 -8.30 -12.36
C GLN A 72 -5.88 -9.27 -12.65
N GLN A 73 -4.95 -8.85 -13.51
CA GLN A 73 -3.76 -9.61 -13.86
C GLN A 73 -2.52 -8.89 -13.34
N TRP A 74 -1.70 -9.63 -12.60
CA TRP A 74 -0.41 -9.09 -12.15
C TRP A 74 0.52 -8.86 -13.35
N HIS A 75 1.30 -7.79 -13.30
CA HIS A 75 2.37 -7.51 -14.25
C HIS A 75 3.65 -7.07 -13.54
N SER A 76 4.80 -7.28 -14.16
CA SER A 76 6.08 -6.80 -13.65
C SER A 76 6.08 -5.27 -13.59
N GLY A 77 6.49 -4.72 -12.46
CA GLY A 77 6.48 -3.27 -12.22
C GLY A 77 5.20 -2.75 -11.55
N LEU A 78 4.23 -3.63 -11.21
CA LEU A 78 3.10 -3.23 -10.38
C LEU A 78 3.59 -2.77 -9.01
N THR A 79 3.28 -1.51 -8.68
CA THR A 79 3.65 -0.89 -7.40
C THR A 79 2.45 -0.18 -6.79
N VAL A 80 2.49 -0.02 -5.48
CA VAL A 80 1.59 0.85 -4.72
C VAL A 80 2.40 1.85 -3.89
N VAL A 81 1.81 2.98 -3.58
CA VAL A 81 2.37 3.92 -2.60
C VAL A 81 1.83 3.53 -1.24
N VAL A 82 2.71 3.19 -0.31
CA VAL A 82 2.40 2.88 1.08
C VAL A 82 2.91 4.00 1.95
N GLY A 83 2.02 4.63 2.70
CA GLY A 83 2.39 5.55 3.76
C GLY A 83 2.03 4.96 5.11
N TRP A 84 2.83 5.25 6.17
CA TRP A 84 2.55 4.74 7.51
C TRP A 84 3.17 5.62 8.59
N GLY A 85 2.54 5.62 9.77
CA GLY A 85 3.02 6.29 10.96
C GLY A 85 3.45 5.27 12.03
N VAL A 86 4.67 5.40 12.56
CA VAL A 86 5.20 4.55 13.62
C VAL A 86 5.28 5.33 14.93
N THR A 87 4.64 4.81 15.97
CA THR A 87 4.76 5.33 17.33
C THR A 87 5.78 4.49 18.12
N ASN A 88 6.77 5.16 18.70
CA ASN A 88 7.67 4.59 19.70
C ASN A 88 7.14 4.93 21.09
N TRP A 89 6.51 3.95 21.74
CA TRP A 89 5.88 4.11 23.05
C TRP A 89 6.86 4.27 24.19
N ARG A 90 8.09 3.76 24.03
CA ARG A 90 9.16 3.85 25.02
C ARG A 90 9.75 5.27 25.07
N ASP A 91 10.02 5.82 23.90
CA ASP A 91 10.76 7.08 23.76
C ASP A 91 9.85 8.26 23.44
N CYS A 92 8.53 8.04 23.32
CA CYS A 92 7.52 9.07 23.01
C CYS A 92 7.80 9.82 21.70
N THR A 93 8.21 9.10 20.68
CA THR A 93 8.44 9.66 19.35
C THR A 93 7.44 9.08 18.35
N TRP A 94 7.21 9.83 17.29
CA TRP A 94 6.37 9.40 16.17
C TRP A 94 7.08 9.76 14.87
N GLU A 95 7.08 8.84 13.92
CA GLU A 95 7.70 8.98 12.62
C GLU A 95 6.69 8.67 11.52
N SER A 96 6.71 9.44 10.44
CA SER A 96 5.91 9.20 9.25
C SER A 96 6.79 8.81 8.08
N HIS A 97 6.34 7.83 7.32
CA HIS A 97 7.06 7.27 6.19
C HIS A 97 6.13 7.17 4.99
N GLU A 98 6.67 7.29 3.80
CA GLU A 98 6.00 6.97 2.55
C GLU A 98 6.99 6.31 1.60
N ARG A 99 6.56 5.26 0.91
CA ARG A 99 7.41 4.54 -0.04
C ARG A 99 6.58 3.92 -1.16
N ARG A 100 7.14 3.90 -2.36
CA ARG A 100 6.63 3.10 -3.46
C ARG A 100 7.12 1.67 -3.30
N VAL A 101 6.18 0.72 -3.18
CA VAL A 101 6.46 -0.68 -2.87
C VAL A 101 5.93 -1.56 -4.00
N PRO A 102 6.73 -2.51 -4.52
CA PRO A 102 6.23 -3.48 -5.48
C PRO A 102 5.18 -4.39 -4.84
N VAL A 103 4.12 -4.69 -5.60
CA VAL A 103 3.15 -5.73 -5.21
C VAL A 103 3.69 -7.06 -5.67
N GLU A 104 3.81 -8.02 -4.75
CA GLU A 104 4.28 -9.34 -5.06
C GLU A 104 3.35 -10.05 -6.04
N ARG A 105 3.93 -11.01 -6.80
CA ARG A 105 3.18 -11.73 -7.83
C ARG A 105 1.98 -12.45 -7.21
N TYR A 106 0.84 -12.33 -7.86
CA TYR A 106 -0.37 -13.08 -7.57
C TYR A 106 -0.95 -13.64 -8.88
N ASP A 107 -1.65 -14.75 -8.79
CA ASP A 107 -2.40 -15.34 -9.91
C ASP A 107 -3.85 -14.87 -9.88
N GLU A 108 -4.41 -14.61 -8.69
CA GLU A 108 -5.73 -14.03 -8.46
C GLU A 108 -5.65 -12.93 -7.40
N VAL A 109 -6.48 -11.90 -7.56
CA VAL A 109 -6.58 -10.83 -6.55
C VAL A 109 -7.29 -11.36 -5.32
N GLY A 110 -6.57 -11.40 -4.21
CA GLY A 110 -7.10 -11.69 -2.87
C GLY A 110 -7.10 -10.43 -1.98
N SER A 111 -7.07 -10.65 -0.67
CA SER A 111 -6.83 -9.57 0.29
C SER A 111 -5.40 -9.03 0.14
N LEU A 112 -5.26 -7.72 0.26
CA LEU A 112 -3.96 -7.04 0.21
C LEU A 112 -3.40 -6.92 1.63
N TYR A 113 -2.32 -7.63 1.89
CA TYR A 113 -1.60 -7.61 3.15
C TYR A 113 -0.36 -6.72 3.04
N VAL A 114 -0.24 -5.73 3.92
CA VAL A 114 0.93 -4.86 4.03
C VAL A 114 1.70 -5.24 5.27
N HIS A 115 2.89 -5.79 5.10
CA HIS A 115 3.77 -6.22 6.19
C HIS A 115 4.81 -5.14 6.48
N PHE A 116 4.84 -4.67 7.72
CA PHE A 116 5.84 -3.74 8.23
C PHE A 116 6.89 -4.55 9.01
N LEU A 117 8.02 -4.85 8.37
CA LEU A 117 9.03 -5.77 8.90
C LEU A 117 9.96 -5.07 9.88
N SER A 118 10.54 -5.84 10.81
CA SER A 118 11.44 -5.33 11.85
C SER A 118 12.74 -4.74 11.32
N ASP A 119 13.14 -5.08 10.10
CA ASP A 119 14.31 -4.54 9.40
C ASP A 119 14.00 -3.25 8.59
N GLY A 120 12.80 -2.71 8.73
CA GLY A 120 12.35 -1.49 8.05
C GLY A 120 11.85 -1.70 6.62
N ARG A 121 11.86 -2.94 6.11
CA ARG A 121 11.23 -3.24 4.81
C ARG A 121 9.71 -3.28 4.93
N VAL A 122 9.04 -2.89 3.85
CA VAL A 122 7.61 -3.07 3.67
C VAL A 122 7.40 -4.04 2.51
N ARG A 123 6.57 -5.07 2.73
CA ARG A 123 6.16 -6.02 1.68
C ARG A 123 4.66 -5.95 1.48
N VAL A 124 4.23 -6.05 0.22
CA VAL A 124 2.82 -5.97 -0.17
C VAL A 124 2.44 -7.23 -0.92
N VAL A 125 1.56 -8.02 -0.32
CA VAL A 125 1.17 -9.35 -0.79
C VAL A 125 -0.34 -9.39 -1.04
N SER A 126 -0.77 -9.81 -2.23
CA SER A 126 -2.18 -10.13 -2.51
C SER A 126 -2.37 -11.64 -2.38
N SER A 127 -3.26 -12.08 -1.48
CA SER A 127 -3.47 -13.51 -1.20
C SER A 127 -4.88 -13.80 -0.73
N ASN A 128 -5.41 -14.95 -1.14
CA ASN A 128 -6.63 -15.54 -0.61
C ASN A 128 -6.39 -16.35 0.67
N ILE A 129 -5.11 -16.51 1.04
CA ILE A 129 -4.68 -17.19 2.25
C ILE A 129 -4.24 -16.11 3.25
N SER A 130 -4.79 -16.16 4.46
CA SER A 130 -4.45 -15.21 5.51
C SER A 130 -3.09 -15.52 6.11
N PRO A 131 -2.26 -14.51 6.43
CA PRO A 131 -1.04 -14.71 7.18
C PRO A 131 -1.35 -15.25 8.58
N GLY A 132 -0.51 -16.15 9.06
CA GLY A 132 -0.62 -16.72 10.40
C GLY A 132 0.60 -17.59 10.70
N TYR A 133 0.93 -17.75 11.97
CA TYR A 133 2.12 -18.50 12.41
C TYR A 133 2.15 -19.96 11.95
N SER A 134 0.99 -20.54 11.63
CA SER A 134 0.86 -21.94 11.23
C SER A 134 0.42 -22.13 9.79
N ASN A 135 0.35 -21.06 9.00
CA ASN A 135 -0.14 -21.16 7.63
C ASN A 135 1.04 -21.21 6.66
N GLU A 136 1.58 -22.43 6.45
CA GLU A 136 2.72 -22.67 5.55
C GLU A 136 2.38 -22.36 4.09
N ASP A 137 1.09 -22.34 3.72
CA ASP A 137 0.65 -22.06 2.35
C ASP A 137 0.62 -20.54 2.04
N TYR A 138 0.78 -19.69 3.05
CA TYR A 138 0.86 -18.24 2.83
C TYR A 138 2.22 -17.88 2.22
N ALA A 139 2.22 -17.31 1.01
CA ALA A 139 3.46 -16.97 0.29
C ALA A 139 4.18 -15.70 0.80
N GLY A 140 3.55 -14.93 1.70
CA GLY A 140 4.12 -13.71 2.26
C GLY A 140 5.11 -13.94 3.40
N PRO A 141 5.48 -12.89 4.16
CA PRO A 141 6.37 -12.99 5.31
C PRO A 141 5.82 -13.90 6.42
N HIS A 142 6.70 -14.73 6.96
CA HIS A 142 6.47 -15.57 8.14
C HIS A 142 7.20 -15.05 9.39
N ASP A 143 7.66 -13.79 9.33
CA ASP A 143 8.30 -13.15 10.47
C ASP A 143 7.37 -13.13 11.68
N PRO A 144 7.91 -13.25 12.92
CA PRO A 144 7.08 -13.19 14.11
C PRO A 144 6.25 -11.91 14.19
N ILE A 145 5.00 -12.04 14.61
CA ILE A 145 4.14 -10.90 14.93
C ILE A 145 4.13 -10.76 16.45
N PRO A 146 4.85 -9.77 17.02
CA PRO A 146 4.89 -9.64 18.48
C PRO A 146 3.50 -9.37 19.05
N SER A 147 3.22 -9.98 20.21
CA SER A 147 2.04 -9.61 20.99
C SER A 147 2.26 -8.20 21.52
N LYS A 148 1.53 -7.23 20.98
CA LYS A 148 1.74 -5.82 21.29
C LYS A 148 0.75 -5.34 22.34
N THR A 149 1.25 -5.07 23.51
CA THR A 149 0.52 -4.37 24.58
C THR A 149 1.37 -3.18 25.06
N PRO A 150 1.75 -2.25 24.12
CA PRO A 150 2.70 -1.20 24.47
C PRO A 150 2.16 -0.28 25.56
N TYR A 151 0.84 -0.03 25.59
CA TYR A 151 0.17 0.76 26.62
C TYR A 151 0.16 0.08 28.00
N GLU A 152 0.23 -1.25 28.10
CA GLU A 152 0.39 -1.96 29.37
C GLU A 152 1.81 -1.85 29.87
N LYS A 153 2.80 -2.03 28.99
CA LYS A 153 4.22 -2.05 29.32
C LYS A 153 4.82 -0.66 29.50
N TYR A 154 4.47 0.28 28.62
CA TYR A 154 5.04 1.63 28.60
C TYR A 154 4.06 2.70 29.11
N GLY A 155 2.82 2.33 29.43
CA GLY A 155 1.72 3.20 29.84
C GLY A 155 1.03 3.84 28.63
N THR A 156 -0.03 4.58 28.94
CA THR A 156 -0.72 5.34 27.90
C THR A 156 0.15 6.50 27.44
N TRP A 157 0.05 6.87 26.17
CA TRP A 157 0.78 7.99 25.58
C TRP A 157 0.74 9.26 26.44
N SER A 158 -0.43 9.59 26.98
CA SER A 158 -0.68 10.83 27.71
C SER A 158 0.08 10.99 29.03
N PRO A 159 0.29 9.98 29.89
CA PRO A 159 1.01 10.15 31.16
C PRO A 159 2.53 10.16 31.05
N ARG A 160 3.11 9.54 30.03
CA ARG A 160 4.57 9.38 29.88
C ARG A 160 5.18 10.32 28.87
N CYS A 161 4.43 10.65 27.85
CA CYS A 161 4.94 11.49 26.78
C CYS A 161 4.59 12.93 27.05
N PRO A 162 5.55 13.87 27.02
CA PRO A 162 5.28 15.28 27.23
C PRO A 162 4.24 15.77 26.22
N VAL A 163 3.29 16.57 26.69
CA VAL A 163 2.32 17.24 25.83
C VAL A 163 3.09 18.10 24.83
N GLY A 164 2.95 17.80 23.55
CA GLY A 164 3.62 18.55 22.48
C GLY A 164 4.92 17.91 21.96
N ALA A 165 5.22 16.64 22.25
CA ALA A 165 6.23 15.90 21.52
C ALA A 165 5.92 16.02 20.03
N LYS A 166 6.75 16.75 19.28
CA LYS A 166 6.55 16.94 17.84
C LYS A 166 6.94 15.66 17.12
N PRO A 167 6.14 15.23 16.13
CA PRO A 167 6.55 14.13 15.26
C PRO A 167 7.86 14.51 14.57
N VAL A 168 8.82 13.60 14.59
CA VAL A 168 10.01 13.71 13.75
C VAL A 168 9.57 13.26 12.36
N LEU A 169 9.41 14.20 11.46
CA LEU A 169 9.17 13.88 10.05
C LEU A 169 10.52 13.41 9.47
N THR A 170 10.66 12.12 9.25
CA THR A 170 11.74 11.61 8.41
C THR A 170 11.35 11.82 6.96
N GLU A 171 12.22 12.48 6.19
CA GLU A 171 12.03 12.64 4.75
C GLU A 171 11.83 11.28 4.08
N SER A 172 10.93 11.25 3.10
CA SER A 172 10.72 10.08 2.25
C SER A 172 12.06 9.66 1.64
N LEU A 173 12.49 8.45 1.93
CA LEU A 173 13.61 7.85 1.23
C LEU A 173 13.10 7.36 -0.13
N ASP A 174 13.08 8.29 -1.11
CA ASP A 174 12.93 7.95 -2.52
C ASP A 174 14.25 7.29 -2.98
N GLU A 175 14.28 5.96 -3.01
CA GLU A 175 15.19 5.16 -3.81
C GLU A 175 14.42 4.11 -4.60
#